data_1d41ac1cb9d814cac31b28e58c6520a3
#
_entry.id   1d41ac1cb9d814cac31b28e58c6520a3
#
_cell.length_a   1.000
_cell.length_b   1.000
_cell.length_c   1.000
_cell.angle_alpha   90.00
_cell.angle_beta   90.00
_cell.angle_gamma   90.00
#
_symmetry.space_group_name_H-M   'P 1'
#
loop_
_entity.id
_entity.type
_entity.pdbx_description
1 polymer ?
#
loop_
_entity_poly.entity_id
_entity_poly.type
_entity_poly.pdbx_seq_one_letter_code
_entity_poly.pdbx_strand_id
1 'polypeptide(L)'
;LSAHHSVLVIDVLETASLPEMPEEFEAKETDHQLVKDLYEIWDNLNPRNMLEDWHDAEQIREEALQLFSHGIVDLKTRAEIEAMYWSVCHEINNLAKHMKHVPEELRGLDKILADKYFCNFSLFQSLPDSWAIDQLFPIMPIQRLNERPTRNATLQDITCDSDGKIANFVTDGHIGNVLPLHPLKKNEPYYLGVFLVGAYQEILGDMHNLFGDTNAAHISVKDGKYSIDQIFDGETVEEVLDYVQYNPKKLVRQLEQWVTKSVKEGKISLDEGKEFLGTYRNGLFGYTYLQ
;
A
#
# COMPACT_ATOMS: atom_id res chain seq x y z
N LEU A 1 -28.59 24.01 10.35
CA LEU A 1 -27.76 23.28 9.39
C LEU A 1 -26.67 22.59 10.18
N SER A 2 -26.84 21.29 10.45
CA SER A 2 -25.74 20.48 10.96
C SER A 2 -24.86 20.09 9.75
N ALA A 3 -23.62 20.51 9.75
CA ALA A 3 -22.65 20.00 8.81
C ALA A 3 -22.15 18.65 9.31
N HIS A 4 -22.36 17.58 8.52
CA HIS A 4 -21.77 16.31 8.80
C HIS A 4 -20.39 16.29 8.15
N HIS A 5 -19.37 16.09 8.97
CA HIS A 5 -18.01 15.83 8.51
C HIS A 5 -17.70 14.36 8.76
N SER A 6 -17.50 13.60 7.71
CA SER A 6 -17.01 12.23 7.81
C SER A 6 -15.50 12.21 7.68
N VAL A 7 -14.87 11.43 8.54
CA VAL A 7 -13.43 11.15 8.51
C VAL A 7 -13.29 9.64 8.45
N LEU A 8 -12.64 9.15 7.40
CA LEU A 8 -12.22 7.75 7.33
C LEU A 8 -10.87 7.63 8.04
N VAL A 9 -10.78 6.74 9.00
CA VAL A 9 -9.52 6.39 9.67
C VAL A 9 -9.03 5.07 9.09
N ILE A 10 -7.82 5.06 8.57
CA ILE A 10 -7.20 3.88 7.96
C ILE A 10 -5.93 3.51 8.71
N ASP A 11 -5.74 2.22 8.96
CA ASP A 11 -4.54 1.66 9.58
C ASP A 11 -3.51 1.31 8.50
N VAL A 12 -2.25 1.67 8.72
CA VAL A 12 -1.15 1.30 7.84
C VAL A 12 -0.56 -0.02 8.32
N LEU A 13 -0.72 -1.07 7.52
CA LEU A 13 -0.30 -2.42 7.84
C LEU A 13 1.20 -2.64 7.64
N GLU A 14 1.71 -2.21 6.49
CA GLU A 14 3.10 -2.40 6.11
C GLU A 14 3.56 -1.36 5.08
N THR A 15 4.85 -1.33 4.81
CA THR A 15 5.46 -0.48 3.79
C THR A 15 6.39 -1.28 2.90
N ALA A 16 6.42 -0.95 1.62
CA ALA A 16 7.42 -1.41 0.68
C ALA A 16 8.20 -0.22 0.12
N SER A 17 9.52 -0.29 0.27
CA SER A 17 10.48 0.68 -0.28
C SER A 17 11.25 0.03 -1.42
N LEU A 18 11.74 0.84 -2.35
CA LEU A 18 12.68 0.37 -3.35
C LEU A 18 14.01 0.01 -2.68
N PRO A 19 14.72 -1.01 -3.20
CA PRO A 19 16.01 -1.35 -2.65
C PRO A 19 17.03 -0.23 -2.94
N GLU A 20 17.88 0.06 -1.98
CA GLU A 20 18.98 1.01 -2.11
C GLU A 20 20.29 0.32 -1.72
N MET A 21 21.39 0.75 -2.31
CA MET A 21 22.71 0.28 -1.92
C MET A 21 23.13 0.88 -0.57
N PRO A 22 23.93 0.16 0.24
CA PRO A 22 24.55 0.74 1.41
C PRO A 22 25.40 1.98 1.06
N GLU A 23 25.39 3.00 1.91
CA GLU A 23 26.18 4.24 1.70
C GLU A 23 27.68 4.00 1.48
N GLU A 24 28.24 2.93 2.08
CA GLU A 24 29.66 2.55 1.99
C GLU A 24 29.95 1.54 0.86
N PHE A 25 29.01 1.39 -0.10
CA PHE A 25 29.23 0.43 -1.19
C PHE A 25 30.32 0.92 -2.14
N GLU A 26 31.28 0.05 -2.41
CA GLU A 26 32.31 0.22 -3.45
C GLU A 26 32.33 -1.00 -4.36
N ALA A 27 32.32 -0.77 -5.68
CA ALA A 27 32.43 -1.86 -6.65
C ALA A 27 33.82 -2.49 -6.61
N LYS A 28 33.87 -3.83 -6.60
CA LYS A 28 35.10 -4.61 -6.56
C LYS A 28 35.50 -5.07 -7.97
N GLU A 29 36.77 -5.35 -8.16
CA GLU A 29 37.26 -5.92 -9.44
C GLU A 29 36.57 -7.23 -9.82
N THR A 30 36.12 -8.00 -8.83
CA THR A 30 35.41 -9.29 -9.02
C THR A 30 33.96 -9.17 -9.35
N ASP A 31 33.34 -7.99 -9.21
CA ASP A 31 31.94 -7.80 -9.48
C ASP A 31 31.64 -7.83 -10.99
N HIS A 32 30.40 -8.13 -11.34
CA HIS A 32 29.95 -8.15 -12.72
C HIS A 32 30.16 -6.78 -13.39
N GLN A 33 30.44 -6.76 -14.69
CA GLN A 33 30.75 -5.51 -15.39
C GLN A 33 29.60 -4.50 -15.26
N LEU A 34 28.35 -4.92 -15.39
CA LEU A 34 27.18 -4.05 -15.24
C LEU A 34 27.07 -3.40 -13.86
N VAL A 35 27.54 -4.06 -12.79
CA VAL A 35 27.62 -3.46 -11.44
C VAL A 35 28.65 -2.35 -11.41
N LYS A 36 29.81 -2.57 -12.04
CA LYS A 36 30.87 -1.56 -12.12
C LYS A 36 30.47 -0.37 -12.96
N ASP A 37 29.78 -0.60 -14.07
CA ASP A 37 29.29 0.47 -14.96
C ASP A 37 28.26 1.35 -14.24
N LEU A 38 27.32 0.76 -13.49
CA LEU A 38 26.37 1.52 -12.67
C LEU A 38 27.05 2.26 -11.53
N TYR A 39 28.08 1.66 -10.91
CA TYR A 39 28.86 2.33 -9.88
C TYR A 39 29.60 3.54 -10.42
N GLU A 40 30.20 3.45 -11.62
CA GLU A 40 30.85 4.57 -12.28
C GLU A 40 29.86 5.71 -12.58
N ILE A 41 28.66 5.39 -13.04
CA ILE A 41 27.58 6.36 -13.22
C ILE A 41 27.27 7.05 -11.89
N TRP A 42 27.07 6.29 -10.82
CA TRP A 42 26.69 6.82 -9.51
C TRP A 42 27.78 7.73 -8.90
N ASP A 43 29.05 7.33 -9.01
CA ASP A 43 30.21 8.07 -8.48
C ASP A 43 30.46 9.39 -9.23
N ASN A 44 30.16 9.44 -10.53
CA ASN A 44 30.35 10.62 -11.39
C ASN A 44 29.11 11.48 -11.59
N LEU A 45 27.98 11.11 -10.96
CA LEU A 45 26.68 11.74 -11.16
C LEU A 45 26.70 13.22 -10.76
N ASN A 46 26.24 14.10 -11.65
CA ASN A 46 26.15 15.53 -11.40
C ASN A 46 25.00 16.19 -12.22
N PRO A 47 24.61 17.44 -11.93
CA PRO A 47 23.47 18.08 -12.61
C PRO A 47 23.61 18.28 -14.12
N ARG A 48 24.82 18.10 -14.72
CA ARG A 48 25.02 18.29 -16.17
C ARG A 48 24.82 17.04 -16.96
N ASN A 49 25.13 15.86 -16.37
CA ASN A 49 25.06 14.57 -17.03
C ASN A 49 23.88 13.70 -16.54
N MET A 50 23.18 14.07 -15.47
CA MET A 50 22.19 13.24 -14.80
C MET A 50 21.08 12.67 -15.71
N LEU A 51 20.75 13.33 -16.83
CA LEU A 51 19.73 12.83 -17.75
C LEU A 51 20.29 11.73 -18.66
N GLU A 52 21.51 11.91 -19.16
CA GLU A 52 22.25 10.89 -19.92
C GLU A 52 22.54 9.68 -19.03
N ASP A 53 23.06 9.91 -17.83
CA ASP A 53 23.34 8.89 -16.82
C ASP A 53 22.09 8.09 -16.42
N TRP A 54 20.92 8.74 -16.38
CA TRP A 54 19.66 8.04 -16.11
C TRP A 54 19.31 7.06 -17.23
N HIS A 55 19.42 7.47 -18.49
CA HIS A 55 19.16 6.61 -19.63
C HIS A 55 20.15 5.45 -19.71
N ASP A 56 21.42 5.72 -19.43
CA ASP A 56 22.47 4.68 -19.40
C ASP A 56 22.19 3.68 -18.26
N ALA A 57 21.82 4.15 -17.07
CA ALA A 57 21.46 3.30 -15.96
C ALA A 57 20.22 2.43 -16.26
N GLU A 58 19.21 2.99 -16.94
CA GLU A 58 18.02 2.25 -17.38
C GLU A 58 18.38 1.15 -18.38
N GLN A 59 19.24 1.45 -19.35
CA GLN A 59 19.71 0.49 -20.31
C GLN A 59 20.49 -0.66 -19.65
N ILE A 60 21.38 -0.35 -18.70
CA ILE A 60 22.13 -1.36 -17.93
C ILE A 60 21.18 -2.27 -17.15
N ARG A 61 20.15 -1.69 -16.52
CA ARG A 61 19.12 -2.45 -15.80
C ARG A 61 18.34 -3.39 -16.71
N GLU A 62 17.95 -2.94 -17.88
CA GLU A 62 17.25 -3.76 -18.88
C GLU A 62 18.13 -4.90 -19.40
N GLU A 63 19.40 -4.62 -19.71
CA GLU A 63 20.38 -5.63 -20.10
C GLU A 63 20.56 -6.69 -19.03
N ALA A 64 20.69 -6.27 -17.76
CA ALA A 64 20.78 -7.18 -16.63
C ALA A 64 19.56 -8.10 -16.49
N LEU A 65 18.35 -7.58 -16.74
CA LEU A 65 17.12 -8.37 -16.73
C LEU A 65 17.12 -9.43 -17.84
N GLN A 66 17.57 -9.06 -19.03
CA GLN A 66 17.70 -10.01 -20.17
C GLN A 66 18.73 -11.10 -19.85
N LEU A 67 19.91 -10.73 -19.37
CA LEU A 67 20.98 -11.68 -19.00
C LEU A 67 20.54 -12.61 -17.87
N PHE A 68 19.81 -12.09 -16.87
CA PHE A 68 19.20 -12.90 -15.81
C PHE A 68 18.17 -13.90 -16.36
N SER A 69 17.32 -13.48 -17.29
CA SER A 69 16.33 -14.36 -17.93
C SER A 69 16.96 -15.48 -18.74
N HIS A 70 18.18 -15.29 -19.23
CA HIS A 70 18.97 -16.30 -19.96
C HIS A 70 19.88 -17.14 -19.03
N GLY A 71 19.84 -16.89 -17.72
CA GLY A 71 20.68 -17.60 -16.73
C GLY A 71 22.16 -17.24 -16.77
N ILE A 72 22.52 -16.11 -17.37
CA ILE A 72 23.93 -15.62 -17.48
C ILE A 72 24.30 -14.84 -16.21
N VAL A 73 23.38 -14.01 -15.71
CA VAL A 73 23.51 -13.27 -14.45
C VAL A 73 22.76 -14.02 -13.35
N ASP A 74 23.35 -14.18 -12.18
CA ASP A 74 22.72 -14.80 -11.02
C ASP A 74 21.78 -13.82 -10.28
N LEU A 75 20.96 -14.35 -9.35
CA LEU A 75 19.98 -13.56 -8.60
C LEU A 75 20.66 -12.50 -7.72
N LYS A 76 21.82 -12.80 -7.15
CA LYS A 76 22.56 -11.87 -6.29
C LYS A 76 23.02 -10.66 -7.08
N THR A 77 23.70 -10.89 -8.19
CA THR A 77 24.14 -9.82 -9.11
C THR A 77 22.98 -9.01 -9.64
N ARG A 78 21.86 -9.68 -9.99
CA ARG A 78 20.62 -8.99 -10.42
C ARG A 78 20.06 -8.07 -9.32
N ALA A 79 20.09 -8.52 -8.06
CA ALA A 79 19.63 -7.72 -6.93
C ALA A 79 20.55 -6.51 -6.64
N GLU A 80 21.86 -6.69 -6.78
CA GLU A 80 22.85 -5.61 -6.65
C GLU A 80 22.64 -4.53 -7.74
N ILE A 81 22.44 -4.94 -8.99
CA ILE A 81 22.15 -4.02 -10.11
C ILE A 81 20.83 -3.27 -9.87
N GLU A 82 19.78 -3.95 -9.40
CA GLU A 82 18.50 -3.30 -9.08
C GLU A 82 18.66 -2.25 -7.97
N ALA A 83 19.34 -2.59 -6.87
CA ALA A 83 19.58 -1.67 -5.77
C ALA A 83 20.41 -0.45 -6.22
N MET A 84 21.41 -0.68 -7.05
CA MET A 84 22.27 0.37 -7.59
C MET A 84 21.51 1.32 -8.51
N TYR A 85 20.72 0.78 -9.41
CA TYR A 85 19.85 1.57 -10.29
C TYR A 85 18.92 2.51 -9.49
N TRP A 86 18.27 1.99 -8.45
CA TRP A 86 17.40 2.81 -7.62
C TRP A 86 18.17 3.86 -6.81
N SER A 87 19.40 3.56 -6.37
CA SER A 87 20.26 4.56 -5.74
C SER A 87 20.62 5.70 -6.70
N VAL A 88 20.96 5.39 -7.95
CA VAL A 88 21.16 6.39 -9.01
C VAL A 88 19.90 7.24 -9.20
N CYS A 89 18.72 6.62 -9.29
CA CYS A 89 17.46 7.33 -9.43
C CYS A 89 17.15 8.25 -8.22
N HIS A 90 17.44 7.82 -7.00
CA HIS A 90 17.29 8.64 -5.80
C HIS A 90 18.19 9.86 -5.82
N GLU A 91 19.46 9.71 -6.23
CA GLU A 91 20.40 10.83 -6.30
C GLU A 91 20.01 11.81 -7.43
N ILE A 92 19.60 11.30 -8.59
CA ILE A 92 19.05 12.14 -9.68
C ILE A 92 17.85 12.96 -9.19
N ASN A 93 16.93 12.32 -8.45
CA ASN A 93 15.77 13.03 -7.89
C ASN A 93 16.18 14.11 -6.87
N ASN A 94 17.22 13.84 -6.06
CA ASN A 94 17.77 14.84 -5.14
C ASN A 94 18.40 16.02 -5.88
N LEU A 95 19.18 15.78 -6.92
CA LEU A 95 19.76 16.82 -7.76
C LEU A 95 18.66 17.64 -8.47
N ALA A 96 17.64 16.99 -9.01
CA ALA A 96 16.52 17.63 -9.72
C ALA A 96 15.74 18.60 -8.82
N LYS A 97 15.54 18.28 -7.53
CA LYS A 97 14.85 19.15 -6.56
C LYS A 97 15.53 20.52 -6.38
N HIS A 98 16.82 20.64 -6.66
CA HIS A 98 17.58 21.87 -6.53
C HIS A 98 17.66 22.67 -7.85
N MET A 99 17.07 22.17 -8.93
CA MET A 99 17.08 22.82 -10.23
C MET A 99 15.94 23.82 -10.37
N LYS A 100 16.20 24.94 -11.07
CA LYS A 100 15.15 25.92 -11.43
C LYS A 100 14.17 25.38 -12.47
N HIS A 101 14.64 24.49 -13.35
CA HIS A 101 13.86 23.84 -14.40
C HIS A 101 14.19 22.36 -14.41
N VAL A 102 13.25 21.54 -13.97
CA VAL A 102 13.38 20.08 -14.00
C VAL A 102 13.02 19.61 -15.42
N PRO A 103 13.86 18.80 -16.08
CA PRO A 103 13.54 18.15 -17.35
C PRO A 103 12.21 17.42 -17.28
N GLU A 104 11.46 17.41 -18.39
CA GLU A 104 10.13 16.80 -18.42
C GLU A 104 10.16 15.30 -18.12
N GLU A 105 11.21 14.62 -18.56
CA GLU A 105 11.46 13.19 -18.38
C GLU A 105 11.66 12.82 -16.89
N LEU A 106 12.20 13.73 -16.08
CA LEU A 106 12.38 13.53 -14.63
C LEU A 106 11.14 13.94 -13.80
N ARG A 107 10.11 14.50 -14.45
CA ARG A 107 8.87 14.84 -13.76
C ARG A 107 8.14 13.57 -13.37
N GLY A 108 7.83 13.43 -12.10
CA GLY A 108 7.16 12.25 -11.55
C GLY A 108 8.10 11.15 -11.07
N LEU A 109 9.43 11.36 -11.13
CA LEU A 109 10.41 10.43 -10.55
C LEU A 109 10.18 10.28 -9.02
N ASP A 110 9.77 11.35 -8.35
CA ASP A 110 9.37 11.36 -6.95
C ASP A 110 8.24 10.36 -6.65
N LYS A 111 7.27 10.22 -7.56
CA LYS A 111 6.18 9.24 -7.46
C LYS A 111 6.66 7.80 -7.65
N ILE A 112 7.58 7.59 -8.60
CA ILE A 112 8.17 6.26 -8.87
C ILE A 112 8.99 5.80 -7.66
N LEU A 113 9.73 6.73 -7.04
CA LEU A 113 10.59 6.49 -5.90
C LEU A 113 9.86 6.48 -4.55
N ALA A 114 8.57 6.82 -4.53
CA ALA A 114 7.79 6.85 -3.30
C ALA A 114 7.61 5.46 -2.70
N ASP A 115 7.69 5.38 -1.39
CA ASP A 115 7.31 4.18 -0.66
C ASP A 115 5.83 3.84 -0.89
N LYS A 116 5.50 2.58 -0.87
CA LYS A 116 4.12 2.10 -0.90
C LYS A 116 3.69 1.80 0.53
N TYR A 117 2.64 2.48 0.99
CA TYR A 117 2.04 2.26 2.30
C TYR A 117 0.75 1.47 2.10
N PHE A 118 0.73 0.21 2.52
CA PHE A 118 -0.44 -0.66 2.42
C PHE A 118 -1.36 -0.40 3.60
N CYS A 119 -2.59 0.00 3.29
CA CYS A 119 -3.55 0.48 4.26
C CYS A 119 -4.78 -0.42 4.31
N ASN A 120 -5.28 -0.71 5.51
CA ASN A 120 -6.42 -1.58 5.77
C ASN A 120 -7.75 -0.91 5.42
N PHE A 121 -8.02 -0.74 4.14
CA PHE A 121 -9.28 -0.22 3.61
C PHE A 121 -9.47 -0.69 2.16
N SER A 122 -10.67 -0.54 1.63
CA SER A 122 -10.96 -0.66 0.20
C SER A 122 -11.26 0.73 -0.37
N LEU A 123 -10.52 1.12 -1.42
CA LEU A 123 -10.75 2.38 -2.12
C LEU A 123 -12.16 2.41 -2.71
N PHE A 124 -12.59 1.30 -3.30
CA PHE A 124 -13.85 1.15 -4.00
C PHE A 124 -15.06 1.20 -3.06
N GLN A 125 -14.91 0.68 -1.84
CA GLN A 125 -15.96 0.72 -0.82
C GLN A 125 -16.00 2.05 -0.08
N SER A 126 -14.84 2.58 0.33
CA SER A 126 -14.79 3.72 1.25
C SER A 126 -14.62 5.08 0.57
N LEU A 127 -14.00 5.13 -0.62
CA LEU A 127 -13.68 6.35 -1.37
C LEU A 127 -13.92 6.18 -2.88
N PRO A 128 -15.09 5.71 -3.33
CA PRO A 128 -15.33 5.41 -4.74
C PRO A 128 -15.11 6.60 -5.68
N ASP A 129 -15.39 7.82 -5.25
CA ASP A 129 -15.17 9.01 -6.07
C ASP A 129 -13.69 9.32 -6.30
N SER A 130 -12.80 8.87 -5.42
CA SER A 130 -11.35 8.98 -5.66
C SER A 130 -10.92 8.16 -6.88
N TRP A 131 -11.52 6.99 -7.07
CA TRP A 131 -11.29 6.13 -8.22
C TRP A 131 -12.10 6.56 -9.45
N ALA A 132 -13.39 6.83 -9.28
CA ALA A 132 -14.31 7.02 -10.39
C ALA A 132 -14.17 8.38 -11.09
N ILE A 133 -13.82 9.44 -10.35
CA ILE A 133 -13.79 10.82 -10.85
C ILE A 133 -12.57 11.63 -10.40
N ASP A 134 -11.51 10.97 -9.93
CA ASP A 134 -10.30 11.60 -9.42
C ASP A 134 -10.54 12.63 -8.29
N GLN A 135 -11.58 12.41 -7.48
CA GLN A 135 -11.86 13.28 -6.32
C GLN A 135 -10.71 13.20 -5.32
N LEU A 136 -10.18 14.36 -4.96
CA LEU A 136 -9.13 14.46 -3.95
C LEU A 136 -9.74 14.70 -2.56
N PHE A 137 -9.26 13.93 -1.59
CA PHE A 137 -9.55 14.10 -0.18
C PHE A 137 -8.31 14.53 0.57
N PRO A 138 -8.36 15.47 1.53
CA PRO A 138 -7.23 15.76 2.40
C PRO A 138 -6.87 14.53 3.23
N ILE A 139 -5.62 14.11 3.19
CA ILE A 139 -5.11 12.95 3.93
C ILE A 139 -3.91 13.37 4.74
N MET A 140 -3.87 12.96 6.01
CA MET A 140 -2.72 13.21 6.88
C MET A 140 -2.62 12.17 7.99
N PRO A 141 -1.43 11.97 8.57
CA PRO A 141 -1.30 11.24 9.83
C PRO A 141 -2.13 11.88 10.94
N ILE A 142 -2.80 11.08 11.77
CA ILE A 142 -3.50 11.54 12.98
C ILE A 142 -2.70 11.29 14.26
N GLN A 143 -1.48 10.80 14.10
CA GLN A 143 -0.51 10.53 15.16
C GLN A 143 0.81 11.23 14.84
N ARG A 144 1.68 11.35 15.83
CA ARG A 144 3.04 11.88 15.68
C ARG A 144 3.09 13.27 15.01
N LEU A 145 2.08 14.11 15.29
CA LEU A 145 1.90 15.43 14.65
C LEU A 145 3.01 16.45 15.00
N ASN A 146 3.83 16.16 16.01
CA ASN A 146 5.00 16.94 16.42
C ASN A 146 6.33 16.37 15.85
N GLU A 147 6.28 15.28 15.10
CA GLU A 147 7.43 14.70 14.41
C GLU A 147 7.40 15.16 12.93
N ARG A 148 8.57 15.42 12.36
CA ARG A 148 8.66 15.74 10.91
C ARG A 148 8.57 14.44 10.11
N PRO A 149 7.66 14.34 9.13
CA PRO A 149 7.66 13.23 8.18
C PRO A 149 8.96 13.20 7.37
N THR A 150 9.51 12.01 7.16
CA THR A 150 10.78 11.82 6.45
C THR A 150 10.68 10.90 5.24
N ARG A 151 9.50 10.28 5.01
CA ARG A 151 9.24 9.40 3.88
C ARG A 151 8.23 10.05 2.94
N ASN A 152 8.41 9.88 1.63
CA ASN A 152 7.40 10.19 0.63
C ASN A 152 6.68 8.91 0.26
N ALA A 153 5.36 8.93 0.23
CA ALA A 153 4.55 7.73 0.08
C ALA A 153 3.42 7.88 -0.95
N THR A 154 3.03 6.75 -1.51
CA THR A 154 1.72 6.53 -2.11
C THR A 154 0.95 5.54 -1.25
N LEU A 155 -0.39 5.61 -1.25
CA LEU A 155 -1.22 4.70 -0.46
C LEU A 155 -1.77 3.60 -1.37
N GLN A 156 -1.73 2.38 -0.89
CA GLN A 156 -2.32 1.20 -1.54
C GLN A 156 -3.41 0.67 -0.61
N ASP A 157 -4.55 0.30 -1.17
CA ASP A 157 -5.57 -0.43 -0.41
C ASP A 157 -5.22 -1.93 -0.33
N ILE A 158 -6.07 -2.72 0.33
CA ILE A 158 -5.87 -4.18 0.45
C ILE A 158 -6.63 -4.98 -0.62
N THR A 159 -7.23 -4.33 -1.60
CA THR A 159 -7.83 -5.05 -2.73
C THR A 159 -6.76 -5.60 -3.66
N CYS A 160 -7.10 -6.60 -4.47
CA CYS A 160 -6.17 -7.12 -5.48
C CYS A 160 -6.16 -6.30 -6.78
N ASP A 161 -6.95 -5.24 -6.86
CA ASP A 161 -7.04 -4.40 -8.04
C ASP A 161 -5.87 -3.40 -8.10
N SER A 162 -5.27 -3.24 -9.27
CA SER A 162 -4.18 -2.29 -9.50
C SER A 162 -4.58 -0.82 -9.34
N ASP A 163 -5.89 -0.53 -9.39
CA ASP A 163 -6.44 0.81 -9.22
C ASP A 163 -6.73 1.14 -7.75
N GLY A 164 -6.63 0.16 -6.84
CA GLY A 164 -6.76 0.35 -5.40
C GLY A 164 -5.62 1.17 -4.79
N LYS A 165 -5.40 2.39 -5.29
CA LYS A 165 -4.29 3.25 -4.86
C LYS A 165 -4.67 4.73 -4.85
N ILE A 166 -4.07 5.50 -3.93
CA ILE A 166 -4.10 6.96 -3.94
C ILE A 166 -2.67 7.46 -4.18
N ALA A 167 -2.49 8.18 -5.28
CA ALA A 167 -1.20 8.69 -5.72
C ALA A 167 -1.25 10.17 -6.15
N ASN A 168 -2.34 10.86 -5.80
CA ASN A 168 -2.49 12.30 -5.93
C ASN A 168 -3.06 12.85 -4.62
N PHE A 169 -2.44 13.88 -4.08
CA PHE A 169 -2.72 14.40 -2.74
C PHE A 169 -2.94 15.91 -2.76
N VAL A 170 -3.80 16.37 -1.85
CA VAL A 170 -3.97 17.80 -1.58
C VAL A 170 -2.73 18.28 -0.82
N THR A 171 -2.02 19.25 -1.37
CA THR A 171 -0.87 19.91 -0.76
C THR A 171 -1.10 21.44 -0.71
N ASP A 172 -0.16 22.21 -0.18
CA ASP A 172 -0.28 23.66 -0.07
C ASP A 172 -0.37 24.34 -1.44
N GLY A 173 -1.61 24.46 -1.95
CA GLY A 173 -1.93 25.20 -3.17
C GLY A 173 -1.74 24.47 -4.50
N HIS A 174 -1.37 23.18 -4.48
CA HIS A 174 -1.26 22.35 -5.69
C HIS A 174 -1.59 20.88 -5.41
N ILE A 175 -1.63 20.07 -6.46
CA ILE A 175 -1.74 18.61 -6.34
C ILE A 175 -0.34 18.02 -6.29
N GLY A 176 -0.04 17.32 -5.20
CA GLY A 176 1.21 16.58 -5.04
C GLY A 176 1.07 15.12 -5.47
N ASN A 177 2.16 14.51 -5.89
CA ASN A 177 2.21 13.10 -6.31
C ASN A 177 2.62 12.15 -5.18
N VAL A 178 2.98 12.68 -4.04
CA VAL A 178 3.41 11.93 -2.84
C VAL A 178 2.85 12.57 -1.59
N LEU A 179 2.64 11.75 -0.57
CA LEU A 179 2.23 12.16 0.77
C LEU A 179 3.42 12.02 1.72
N PRO A 180 3.85 13.11 2.41
CA PRO A 180 4.87 13.01 3.44
C PRO A 180 4.36 12.22 4.65
N LEU A 181 5.02 11.12 4.98
CA LEU A 181 4.67 10.22 6.08
C LEU A 181 5.88 9.91 6.97
N HIS A 182 5.60 9.32 8.12
CA HIS A 182 6.62 8.86 9.05
C HIS A 182 6.95 7.38 8.79
N PRO A 183 8.20 6.93 8.95
CA PRO A 183 8.52 5.52 8.89
C PRO A 183 7.75 4.75 9.96
N LEU A 184 7.30 3.54 9.64
CA LEU A 184 6.61 2.68 10.60
C LEU A 184 7.56 2.29 11.74
N LYS A 185 7.03 2.23 12.96
CA LYS A 185 7.74 1.72 14.14
C LYS A 185 7.20 0.34 14.48
N LYS A 186 8.09 -0.57 14.80
CA LYS A 186 7.73 -1.95 15.15
C LYS A 186 6.78 -1.97 16.36
N ASN A 187 5.65 -2.68 16.23
CA ASN A 187 4.61 -2.83 17.25
C ASN A 187 3.91 -1.52 17.65
N GLU A 188 3.99 -0.48 16.84
CA GLU A 188 3.20 0.75 17.02
C GLU A 188 2.23 0.86 15.83
N PRO A 189 0.90 0.92 16.07
CA PRO A 189 -0.04 1.17 14.99
C PRO A 189 0.17 2.57 14.40
N TYR A 190 -0.09 2.74 13.12
CA TYR A 190 0.06 4.01 12.43
C TYR A 190 -1.19 4.34 11.64
N TYR A 191 -1.93 5.37 12.06
CA TYR A 191 -3.22 5.73 11.49
C TYR A 191 -3.14 7.00 10.65
N LEU A 192 -3.84 6.97 9.52
CA LEU A 192 -4.08 8.12 8.67
C LEU A 192 -5.55 8.50 8.74
N GLY A 193 -5.83 9.80 8.72
CA GLY A 193 -7.18 10.33 8.56
C GLY A 193 -7.37 10.81 7.13
N VAL A 194 -8.46 10.37 6.50
CA VAL A 194 -8.97 10.92 5.25
C VAL A 194 -10.13 11.82 5.60
N PHE A 195 -10.01 13.10 5.33
CA PHE A 195 -10.93 14.13 5.78
C PHE A 195 -11.89 14.58 4.68
N LEU A 196 -13.03 15.15 5.09
CA LEU A 196 -14.06 15.72 4.21
C LEU A 196 -14.67 14.67 3.27
N VAL A 197 -14.74 13.43 3.71
CA VAL A 197 -15.25 12.31 2.91
C VAL A 197 -16.74 12.54 2.52
N GLY A 198 -17.54 13.13 3.42
CA GLY A 198 -18.95 13.40 3.16
C GLY A 198 -19.83 12.16 3.35
N ALA A 199 -21.13 12.31 3.06
CA ALA A 199 -22.14 11.29 3.37
C ALA A 199 -22.39 10.29 2.24
N TYR A 200 -21.81 10.50 1.06
CA TYR A 200 -22.18 9.70 -0.12
C TYR A 200 -21.17 8.60 -0.47
N GLN A 201 -19.95 8.67 0.02
CA GLN A 201 -18.91 7.74 -0.38
C GLN A 201 -19.28 6.29 -0.03
N GLU A 202 -19.65 6.04 1.19
CA GLU A 202 -20.01 4.70 1.68
C GLU A 202 -21.27 4.15 0.96
N ILE A 203 -22.30 4.99 0.73
CA ILE A 203 -23.53 4.59 0.03
C ILE A 203 -23.27 4.30 -1.46
N LEU A 204 -22.33 4.98 -2.10
CA LEU A 204 -21.91 4.74 -3.47
C LEU A 204 -20.81 3.68 -3.57
N GLY A 205 -20.39 3.15 -2.43
CA GLY A 205 -19.36 2.11 -2.36
C GLY A 205 -19.71 0.88 -3.17
N ASP A 206 -18.68 0.21 -3.65
CA ASP A 206 -18.77 -1.03 -4.40
C ASP A 206 -18.06 -2.11 -3.58
N MET A 207 -18.75 -3.20 -3.28
CA MET A 207 -18.19 -4.37 -2.57
C MET A 207 -17.11 -5.09 -3.39
N HIS A 208 -16.27 -4.36 -4.08
CA HIS A 208 -15.18 -4.90 -4.87
C HIS A 208 -14.29 -5.79 -3.99
N ASN A 209 -14.00 -6.99 -4.45
CA ASN A 209 -13.30 -8.05 -3.70
C ASN A 209 -14.00 -8.47 -2.40
N LEU A 210 -15.30 -8.20 -2.27
CA LEU A 210 -16.15 -8.57 -1.13
C LEU A 210 -15.73 -7.90 0.19
N PHE A 211 -15.18 -6.68 0.13
CA PHE A 211 -15.06 -5.81 1.28
C PHE A 211 -16.38 -5.10 1.54
N GLY A 212 -16.90 -5.21 2.74
CA GLY A 212 -18.15 -4.59 3.16
C GLY A 212 -17.95 -3.20 3.80
N ASP A 213 -19.00 -2.70 4.44
CA ASP A 213 -18.95 -1.44 5.18
C ASP A 213 -17.95 -1.50 6.34
N THR A 214 -17.34 -0.35 6.64
CA THR A 214 -16.39 -0.22 7.75
C THR A 214 -17.11 0.02 9.08
N ASN A 215 -16.44 -0.30 10.20
CA ASN A 215 -16.91 0.14 11.52
C ASN A 215 -17.09 1.65 11.54
N ALA A 216 -18.18 2.14 12.12
CA ALA A 216 -18.50 3.55 12.18
C ALA A 216 -18.81 4.02 13.60
N ALA A 217 -18.46 5.25 13.93
CA ALA A 217 -18.82 5.90 15.17
C ALA A 217 -19.39 7.30 14.90
N HIS A 218 -20.53 7.60 15.50
CA HIS A 218 -21.07 8.95 15.52
C HIS A 218 -20.49 9.69 16.72
N ILE A 219 -19.88 10.83 16.47
CA ILE A 219 -19.21 11.64 17.49
C ILE A 219 -19.78 13.05 17.48
N SER A 220 -20.21 13.52 18.65
CA SER A 220 -20.57 14.92 18.86
C SER A 220 -19.46 15.66 19.59
N VAL A 221 -19.18 16.89 19.15
CA VAL A 221 -18.22 17.78 19.80
C VAL A 221 -18.95 19.03 20.31
N LYS A 222 -18.86 19.28 21.61
CA LYS A 222 -19.45 20.45 22.25
C LYS A 222 -18.52 21.00 23.34
N ASP A 223 -18.30 22.31 23.32
CA ASP A 223 -17.49 23.02 24.34
C ASP A 223 -16.10 22.38 24.56
N GLY A 224 -15.43 21.97 23.49
CA GLY A 224 -14.10 21.33 23.54
C GLY A 224 -14.08 19.90 24.09
N LYS A 225 -15.26 19.31 24.33
CA LYS A 225 -15.41 17.90 24.74
C LYS A 225 -16.08 17.12 23.62
N TYR A 226 -15.78 15.83 23.53
CA TYR A 226 -16.46 14.92 22.61
C TYR A 226 -17.28 13.87 23.37
N SER A 227 -18.31 13.37 22.73
CA SER A 227 -19.05 12.17 23.13
C SER A 227 -19.19 11.24 21.94
N ILE A 228 -19.12 9.95 22.20
CA ILE A 228 -19.47 8.92 21.23
C ILE A 228 -20.95 8.65 21.41
N ASP A 229 -21.74 9.04 20.42
CA ASP A 229 -23.19 8.96 20.52
C ASP A 229 -23.70 7.58 20.09
N GLN A 230 -23.03 6.95 19.10
CA GLN A 230 -23.40 5.63 18.59
C GLN A 230 -22.18 4.96 17.93
N ILE A 231 -22.12 3.65 18.01
CA ILE A 231 -21.12 2.79 17.33
C ILE A 231 -21.91 1.80 16.46
N PHE A 232 -21.41 1.57 15.26
CA PHE A 232 -21.90 0.57 14.32
C PHE A 232 -20.76 -0.35 13.96
N ASP A 233 -21.02 -1.65 14.03
CA ASP A 233 -20.10 -2.65 13.53
C ASP A 233 -20.17 -2.68 12.00
N GLY A 234 -19.04 -2.83 11.34
CA GLY A 234 -18.96 -3.05 9.90
C GLY A 234 -19.39 -4.47 9.52
N GLU A 235 -19.55 -4.70 8.23
CA GLU A 235 -20.08 -5.96 7.73
C GLU A 235 -19.13 -7.14 7.94
N THR A 236 -19.75 -8.27 8.30
CA THR A 236 -19.08 -9.56 8.43
C THR A 236 -19.02 -10.29 7.08
N VAL A 237 -18.13 -11.28 6.97
CA VAL A 237 -18.04 -12.14 5.78
C VAL A 237 -19.37 -12.84 5.50
N GLU A 238 -20.12 -13.23 6.54
CA GLU A 238 -21.45 -13.87 6.41
C GLU A 238 -22.43 -12.92 5.71
N GLU A 239 -22.50 -11.65 6.12
CA GLU A 239 -23.40 -10.64 5.58
C GLU A 239 -23.08 -10.35 4.12
N VAL A 240 -21.81 -10.14 3.78
CA VAL A 240 -21.38 -9.93 2.40
C VAL A 240 -21.66 -11.14 1.51
N LEU A 241 -21.46 -12.35 2.00
CA LEU A 241 -21.82 -13.58 1.27
C LEU A 241 -23.32 -13.69 1.00
N ASP A 242 -24.17 -13.36 1.99
CA ASP A 242 -25.62 -13.35 1.81
C ASP A 242 -26.03 -12.29 0.76
N TYR A 243 -25.40 -11.10 0.75
CA TYR A 243 -25.66 -10.07 -0.22
C TYR A 243 -25.36 -10.52 -1.66
N VAL A 244 -24.28 -11.27 -1.88
CA VAL A 244 -23.94 -11.84 -3.20
C VAL A 244 -24.57 -13.22 -3.44
N GLN A 245 -25.61 -13.57 -2.67
CA GLN A 245 -26.46 -14.76 -2.84
C GLN A 245 -25.77 -16.11 -2.56
N TYR A 246 -24.68 -16.12 -1.81
CA TYR A 246 -24.13 -17.32 -1.22
C TYR A 246 -24.75 -17.54 0.16
N ASN A 247 -25.26 -18.74 0.43
CA ASN A 247 -25.85 -19.07 1.72
C ASN A 247 -24.80 -19.64 2.68
N PRO A 248 -24.34 -18.89 3.70
CA PRO A 248 -23.29 -19.31 4.63
C PRO A 248 -23.62 -20.61 5.36
N LYS A 249 -24.88 -20.83 5.77
CA LYS A 249 -25.32 -22.06 6.45
C LYS A 249 -25.18 -23.28 5.54
N LYS A 250 -25.41 -23.13 4.24
CA LYS A 250 -25.22 -24.19 3.26
C LYS A 250 -23.74 -24.52 3.09
N LEU A 251 -22.88 -23.51 3.05
CA LEU A 251 -21.42 -23.68 2.97
C LEU A 251 -20.88 -24.43 4.19
N VAL A 252 -21.28 -24.04 5.40
CA VAL A 252 -20.89 -24.73 6.63
C VAL A 252 -21.32 -26.17 6.61
N ARG A 253 -22.59 -26.51 6.25
CA ARG A 253 -23.09 -27.89 6.17
C ARG A 253 -22.30 -28.74 5.17
N GLN A 254 -21.95 -28.15 4.03
CA GLN A 254 -21.14 -28.85 3.02
C GLN A 254 -19.75 -29.18 3.56
N LEU A 255 -19.14 -28.23 4.24
CA LEU A 255 -17.85 -28.45 4.88
C LEU A 255 -17.90 -29.51 5.99
N GLU A 256 -18.94 -29.44 6.82
CA GLU A 256 -19.18 -30.49 7.86
C GLU A 256 -19.25 -31.88 7.25
N GLN A 257 -19.91 -32.04 6.11
CA GLN A 257 -19.98 -33.33 5.39
C GLN A 257 -18.59 -33.77 4.91
N TRP A 258 -17.79 -32.86 4.35
CA TRP A 258 -16.43 -33.19 3.89
C TRP A 258 -15.50 -33.53 5.05
N VAL A 259 -15.53 -32.80 6.15
CA VAL A 259 -14.75 -33.10 7.36
C VAL A 259 -15.16 -34.43 7.93
N THR A 260 -16.45 -34.68 8.08
CA THR A 260 -16.97 -35.98 8.59
C THR A 260 -16.49 -37.18 7.74
N LYS A 261 -16.51 -37.00 6.41
CA LYS A 261 -16.00 -38.00 5.47
C LYS A 261 -14.50 -38.23 5.67
N SER A 262 -13.72 -37.15 5.75
CA SER A 262 -12.25 -37.22 5.91
C SER A 262 -11.84 -37.87 7.23
N VAL A 263 -12.57 -37.61 8.32
CA VAL A 263 -12.36 -38.31 9.62
C VAL A 263 -12.68 -39.80 9.51
N LYS A 264 -13.79 -40.16 8.86
CA LYS A 264 -14.16 -41.58 8.65
C LYS A 264 -13.15 -42.34 7.78
N GLU A 265 -12.54 -41.66 6.83
CA GLU A 265 -11.51 -42.24 5.95
C GLU A 265 -10.11 -42.23 6.62
N GLY A 266 -9.98 -41.74 7.86
CA GLY A 266 -8.71 -41.66 8.58
C GLY A 266 -7.70 -40.66 8.02
N LYS A 267 -8.16 -39.69 7.20
CA LYS A 267 -7.30 -38.66 6.59
C LYS A 267 -6.93 -37.56 7.59
N ILE A 268 -7.84 -37.28 8.51
CA ILE A 268 -7.65 -36.32 9.61
C ILE A 268 -8.23 -36.91 10.89
N SER A 269 -7.72 -36.49 12.03
CA SER A 269 -8.29 -36.84 13.35
C SER A 269 -9.59 -36.08 13.62
N LEU A 270 -10.33 -36.54 14.63
CA LEU A 270 -11.55 -35.86 15.07
C LEU A 270 -11.25 -34.43 15.59
N ASP A 271 -10.13 -34.26 16.29
CA ASP A 271 -9.78 -32.96 16.88
C ASP A 271 -9.34 -31.98 15.81
N GLU A 272 -8.55 -32.39 14.83
CA GLU A 272 -8.23 -31.55 13.65
C GLU A 272 -9.50 -31.16 12.90
N GLY A 273 -10.44 -32.06 12.72
CA GLY A 273 -11.73 -31.77 12.09
C GLY A 273 -12.57 -30.74 12.87
N LYS A 274 -12.58 -30.82 14.21
CA LYS A 274 -13.25 -29.81 15.06
C LYS A 274 -12.58 -28.42 14.97
N GLU A 275 -11.25 -28.38 15.04
CA GLU A 275 -10.47 -27.15 14.95
C GLU A 275 -10.71 -26.46 13.60
N PHE A 276 -10.64 -27.23 12.51
CA PHE A 276 -10.88 -26.74 11.18
C PHE A 276 -12.29 -26.12 11.00
N LEU A 277 -13.33 -26.84 11.47
CA LEU A 277 -14.70 -26.32 11.43
C LEU A 277 -14.89 -25.11 12.33
N GLY A 278 -14.23 -25.06 13.47
CA GLY A 278 -14.23 -23.90 14.37
C GLY A 278 -13.62 -22.66 13.70
N THR A 279 -12.45 -22.82 13.12
CA THR A 279 -11.75 -21.74 12.39
C THR A 279 -12.59 -21.21 11.22
N TYR A 280 -13.18 -22.10 10.43
CA TYR A 280 -14.03 -21.70 9.30
C TYR A 280 -15.27 -20.93 9.75
N ARG A 281 -15.96 -21.39 10.80
CA ARG A 281 -17.13 -20.69 11.35
C ARG A 281 -16.73 -19.33 11.91
N ASN A 282 -15.65 -19.25 12.66
CA ASN A 282 -15.15 -17.97 13.19
C ASN A 282 -14.81 -16.98 12.07
N GLY A 283 -14.22 -17.46 10.96
CA GLY A 283 -13.94 -16.64 9.79
C GLY A 283 -15.21 -16.07 9.13
N LEU A 284 -16.34 -16.81 9.12
CA LEU A 284 -17.60 -16.29 8.57
C LEU A 284 -18.19 -15.14 9.37
N PHE A 285 -17.97 -15.12 10.69
CA PHE A 285 -18.42 -14.03 11.58
C PHE A 285 -17.36 -12.94 11.73
N GLY A 286 -16.21 -13.08 11.07
CA GLY A 286 -15.15 -12.10 11.06
C GLY A 286 -15.50 -10.88 10.24
N TYR A 287 -14.89 -9.75 10.62
CA TYR A 287 -14.92 -8.52 9.87
C TYR A 287 -14.26 -8.70 8.49
N THR A 288 -14.71 -7.99 7.47
CA THR A 288 -14.20 -8.16 6.10
C THR A 288 -12.80 -7.58 5.88
N TYR A 289 -12.33 -6.74 6.79
CA TYR A 289 -10.96 -6.18 6.77
C TYR A 289 -10.03 -6.93 7.74
N LEU A 290 -8.74 -6.69 7.64
CA LEU A 290 -7.73 -7.30 8.51
C LEU A 290 -7.84 -6.77 9.96
N GLN A 291 -7.62 -7.66 10.94
CA GLN A 291 -7.66 -7.34 12.38
C GLN A 291 -6.33 -7.69 13.04
#